data_72da05186d0f961883627e8d96df165c
#
_entry.id   72da05186d0f961883627e8d96df165c
#
_cell.length_a   1.000
_cell.length_b   1.000
_cell.length_c   1.000
_cell.angle_alpha   90.00
_cell.angle_beta   90.00
_cell.angle_gamma   90.00
#
_symmetry.space_group_name_H-M   'P 1'
#
loop_
_entity.id
_entity.type
_entity.pdbx_description
1 polymer ?
#
loop_
_entity_poly.entity_id
_entity_poly.type
_entity_poly.pdbx_seq_one_letter_code
_entity_poly.pdbx_strand_id
1 'polypeptide(L)'
;MATVSIIVPIYNVEAELRKCVSSILAQTYKDIEVILVDDGSPDNSGAICDEFASKDNRIVVIHKENGGLVNARKSGLERSTGRFISYVDGDDWIEEDFIQNLVDCQQKYNVDIVAAGFAKDIGDDSERFTNVISSGFYDKTRMIAEVYPRMICAGPYFYFGVCSYVWNKLFKKELLYDCQMAVDSRISIGEDTCVVFPVLLKANSLYISENNSYHYYQKAYSMLKSVGSLEKEKEKVTWLNNYLNKAMKDHLDKYHLGKQIERYIDGLKIIRYGEKETSPRNHLFDVAPTDRVAIFSGGIVGQNIYSIFASKKIGTITGWFDRDAEIYRAQGLKVQNIEDIPKTEFDLIVIANLDETSINKNLAVLNKYGIDPKKVVSLL
;
A
#
# COMPACT_ATOMS: atom_id res chain seq x y z
N MET A 1 24.11 -16.33 -13.94
CA MET A 1 23.41 -15.30 -13.16
C MET A 1 21.95 -15.34 -13.59
N ALA A 2 21.01 -15.34 -12.66
CA ALA A 2 19.59 -15.33 -12.97
C ALA A 2 19.19 -14.01 -13.67
N THR A 3 18.16 -14.05 -14.51
CA THR A 3 17.67 -12.82 -15.16
C THR A 3 16.85 -11.97 -14.18
N VAL A 4 16.07 -12.60 -13.28
CA VAL A 4 15.24 -11.92 -12.29
C VAL A 4 15.62 -12.35 -10.88
N SER A 5 15.88 -11.38 -10.00
CA SER A 5 15.97 -11.62 -8.56
C SER A 5 14.64 -11.24 -7.90
N ILE A 6 14.05 -12.19 -7.19
CA ILE A 6 12.84 -11.97 -6.40
C ILE A 6 13.27 -11.81 -4.94
N ILE A 7 13.05 -10.64 -4.37
CA ILE A 7 13.43 -10.31 -3.00
C ILE A 7 12.20 -10.39 -2.11
N VAL A 8 12.29 -11.20 -1.05
CA VAL A 8 11.20 -11.42 -0.09
C VAL A 8 11.65 -10.94 1.28
N PRO A 9 11.21 -9.75 1.73
CA PRO A 9 11.42 -9.31 3.11
C PRO A 9 10.48 -10.09 4.04
N ILE A 10 11.02 -10.61 5.14
CA ILE A 10 10.33 -11.53 6.04
C ILE A 10 10.48 -11.06 7.48
N TYR A 11 9.35 -10.87 8.18
CA TYR A 11 9.33 -10.60 9.61
C TYR A 11 7.99 -11.02 10.21
N ASN A 12 8.00 -12.03 11.09
CA ASN A 12 6.82 -12.49 11.84
C ASN A 12 5.62 -12.88 10.95
N VAL A 13 5.87 -13.77 9.96
CA VAL A 13 4.89 -14.19 8.93
C VAL A 13 4.85 -15.71 8.74
N GLU A 14 5.14 -16.50 9.77
CA GLU A 14 5.24 -17.98 9.68
C GLU A 14 3.98 -18.63 9.09
N ALA A 15 2.81 -18.03 9.34
CA ALA A 15 1.53 -18.59 8.90
C ALA A 15 1.37 -18.51 7.35
N GLU A 16 1.84 -17.45 6.72
CA GLU A 16 1.66 -17.19 5.29
C GLU A 16 2.90 -17.55 4.47
N LEU A 17 4.08 -17.53 5.08
CA LEU A 17 5.37 -17.64 4.39
C LEU A 17 5.49 -18.88 3.50
N ARG A 18 4.92 -20.02 3.91
CA ARG A 18 4.93 -21.24 3.09
C ARG A 18 4.17 -21.06 1.79
N LYS A 19 3.00 -20.39 1.82
CA LYS A 19 2.22 -20.07 0.63
C LYS A 19 2.99 -19.11 -0.27
N CYS A 20 3.56 -18.06 0.30
CA CYS A 20 4.37 -17.07 -0.41
C CYS A 20 5.51 -17.73 -1.18
N VAL A 21 6.41 -18.43 -0.50
CA VAL A 21 7.59 -19.05 -1.12
C VAL A 21 7.19 -20.11 -2.13
N SER A 22 6.18 -20.95 -1.83
CA SER A 22 5.71 -21.97 -2.78
C SER A 22 5.17 -21.34 -4.07
N SER A 23 4.45 -20.21 -4.00
CA SER A 23 3.94 -19.49 -5.18
C SER A 23 5.06 -18.93 -6.05
N ILE A 24 6.15 -18.47 -5.44
CA ILE A 24 7.34 -17.99 -6.15
C ILE A 24 8.07 -19.15 -6.86
N LEU A 25 8.21 -20.29 -6.19
CA LEU A 25 8.88 -21.47 -6.77
C LEU A 25 8.08 -22.13 -7.89
N ALA A 26 6.75 -21.97 -7.86
CA ALA A 26 5.83 -22.46 -8.89
C ALA A 26 5.86 -21.62 -10.17
N GLN A 27 6.48 -20.44 -10.18
CA GLN A 27 6.49 -19.55 -11.35
C GLN A 27 6.88 -20.27 -12.64
N THR A 28 6.16 -19.98 -13.73
CA THR A 28 6.42 -20.52 -15.07
C THR A 28 7.74 -20.03 -15.63
N TYR A 29 8.13 -18.78 -15.34
CA TYR A 29 9.45 -18.25 -15.66
C TYR A 29 10.50 -18.83 -14.71
N LYS A 30 11.48 -19.59 -15.26
CA LYS A 30 12.41 -20.40 -14.46
C LYS A 30 13.76 -19.75 -14.16
N ASP A 31 14.16 -18.73 -14.94
CA ASP A 31 15.45 -18.05 -14.75
C ASP A 31 15.38 -16.99 -13.66
N ILE A 32 15.10 -17.46 -12.44
CA ILE A 32 14.94 -16.68 -11.20
C ILE A 32 15.94 -17.10 -10.14
N GLU A 33 16.35 -16.15 -9.30
CA GLU A 33 16.86 -16.40 -7.96
C GLU A 33 15.88 -15.81 -6.93
N VAL A 34 15.77 -16.43 -5.78
CA VAL A 34 14.86 -16.01 -4.70
C VAL A 34 15.70 -15.67 -3.47
N ILE A 35 15.59 -14.44 -3.00
CA ILE A 35 16.35 -13.96 -1.85
C ILE A 35 15.39 -13.74 -0.69
N LEU A 36 15.39 -14.68 0.25
CA LEU A 36 14.60 -14.61 1.47
C LEU A 36 15.39 -13.84 2.53
N VAL A 37 14.88 -12.70 2.97
CA VAL A 37 15.54 -11.85 3.96
C VAL A 37 14.76 -11.92 5.27
N ASP A 38 15.17 -12.78 6.17
CA ASP A 38 14.64 -12.86 7.54
C ASP A 38 15.22 -11.72 8.38
N ASP A 39 14.40 -10.71 8.64
CA ASP A 39 14.76 -9.52 9.39
C ASP A 39 14.63 -9.73 10.91
N GLY A 40 15.15 -10.84 11.41
CA GLY A 40 15.15 -11.20 12.84
C GLY A 40 13.76 -11.55 13.34
N SER A 41 13.04 -12.41 12.63
CA SER A 41 11.69 -12.88 12.98
C SER A 41 11.68 -13.54 14.36
N PRO A 42 10.72 -13.21 15.24
CA PRO A 42 10.59 -13.84 16.56
C PRO A 42 9.86 -15.20 16.52
N ASP A 43 9.25 -15.55 15.38
CA ASP A 43 8.50 -16.77 15.10
C ASP A 43 9.36 -17.79 14.31
N ASN A 44 8.73 -18.83 13.75
CA ASN A 44 9.44 -19.86 12.98
C ASN A 44 9.76 -19.45 11.53
N SER A 45 9.56 -18.20 11.13
CA SER A 45 9.80 -17.74 9.75
C SER A 45 11.22 -18.03 9.27
N GLY A 46 12.25 -17.81 10.13
CA GLY A 46 13.65 -18.10 9.79
C GLY A 46 13.89 -19.59 9.50
N ALA A 47 13.36 -20.49 10.33
CA ALA A 47 13.47 -21.93 10.12
C ALA A 47 12.74 -22.40 8.83
N ILE A 48 11.62 -21.76 8.48
CA ILE A 48 10.92 -22.03 7.22
C ILE A 48 11.78 -21.61 6.02
N CYS A 49 12.49 -20.49 6.10
CA CYS A 49 13.42 -20.07 5.06
C CYS A 49 14.51 -21.11 4.81
N ASP A 50 15.14 -21.61 5.87
CA ASP A 50 16.19 -22.63 5.79
C ASP A 50 15.66 -23.96 5.22
N GLU A 51 14.44 -24.34 5.60
CA GLU A 51 13.80 -25.53 5.06
C GLU A 51 13.63 -25.43 3.53
N PHE A 52 13.16 -24.30 3.02
CA PHE A 52 13.01 -24.09 1.57
C PHE A 52 14.37 -24.04 0.86
N ALA A 53 15.36 -23.34 1.41
CA ALA A 53 16.71 -23.27 0.83
C ALA A 53 17.40 -24.63 0.75
N SER A 54 17.12 -25.52 1.69
CA SER A 54 17.65 -26.89 1.66
C SER A 54 17.10 -27.75 0.52
N LYS A 55 15.94 -27.34 -0.07
CA LYS A 55 15.21 -28.10 -1.09
C LYS A 55 15.33 -27.50 -2.49
N ASP A 56 15.65 -26.22 -2.60
CA ASP A 56 15.72 -25.50 -3.89
C ASP A 56 16.95 -24.59 -3.93
N ASN A 57 17.85 -24.87 -4.87
CA ASN A 57 19.12 -24.16 -5.03
C ASN A 57 18.99 -22.74 -5.62
N ARG A 58 17.79 -22.35 -6.06
CA ARG A 58 17.49 -20.97 -6.49
C ARG A 58 17.36 -20.04 -5.29
N ILE A 59 17.21 -20.57 -4.06
CA ILE A 59 16.97 -19.79 -2.85
C ILE A 59 18.29 -19.45 -2.15
N VAL A 60 18.38 -18.18 -1.78
CA VAL A 60 19.43 -17.65 -0.88
C VAL A 60 18.73 -17.06 0.34
N VAL A 61 19.15 -17.45 1.54
CA VAL A 61 18.63 -16.91 2.80
C VAL A 61 19.62 -15.92 3.39
N ILE A 62 19.10 -14.83 3.91
CA ILE A 62 19.83 -13.84 4.70
C ILE A 62 19.12 -13.72 6.05
N HIS A 63 19.78 -14.15 7.13
CA HIS A 63 19.35 -13.87 8.50
C HIS A 63 20.08 -12.64 9.01
N LYS A 64 19.34 -11.68 9.57
CA LYS A 64 19.91 -10.46 10.12
C LYS A 64 19.14 -10.00 11.36
N GLU A 65 19.75 -9.13 12.16
CA GLU A 65 19.03 -8.43 13.22
C GLU A 65 17.93 -7.54 12.61
N ASN A 66 16.80 -7.42 13.33
CA ASN A 66 15.68 -6.60 12.88
C ASN A 66 16.10 -5.15 12.64
N GLY A 67 15.99 -4.74 11.40
CA GLY A 67 16.31 -3.39 10.95
C GLY A 67 15.14 -2.71 10.22
N GLY A 68 14.00 -3.41 10.11
CA GLY A 68 12.79 -2.95 9.43
C GLY A 68 12.81 -3.18 7.91
N LEU A 69 11.64 -3.04 7.32
CA LEU A 69 11.36 -3.39 5.92
C LEU A 69 12.32 -2.76 4.92
N VAL A 70 12.65 -1.46 5.10
CA VAL A 70 13.60 -0.75 4.22
C VAL A 70 14.96 -1.43 4.22
N ASN A 71 15.48 -1.80 5.40
CA ASN A 71 16.79 -2.45 5.51
C ASN A 71 16.75 -3.90 5.01
N ALA A 72 15.66 -4.63 5.22
CA ALA A 72 15.48 -5.96 4.66
C ALA A 72 15.55 -5.92 3.11
N ARG A 73 14.82 -5.00 2.48
CA ARG A 73 14.86 -4.80 1.02
C ARG A 73 16.25 -4.38 0.51
N LYS A 74 16.98 -3.53 1.25
CA LYS A 74 18.37 -3.16 0.91
C LYS A 74 19.29 -4.38 0.93
N SER A 75 19.24 -5.17 2.01
CA SER A 75 20.07 -6.38 2.13
C SER A 75 19.80 -7.38 0.99
N GLY A 76 18.52 -7.58 0.63
CA GLY A 76 18.15 -8.40 -0.50
C GLY A 76 18.67 -7.87 -1.84
N LEU A 77 18.57 -6.55 -2.05
CA LEU A 77 19.04 -5.91 -3.28
C LEU A 77 20.58 -5.95 -3.42
N GLU A 78 21.33 -5.77 -2.34
CA GLU A 78 22.78 -5.92 -2.33
C GLU A 78 23.20 -7.34 -2.72
N ARG A 79 22.48 -8.35 -2.23
CA ARG A 79 22.77 -9.77 -2.49
C ARG A 79 22.36 -10.21 -3.89
N SER A 80 21.40 -9.51 -4.52
CA SER A 80 20.83 -9.90 -5.81
C SER A 80 21.87 -9.89 -6.93
N THR A 81 21.74 -10.83 -7.87
CA THR A 81 22.62 -10.95 -9.06
C THR A 81 21.86 -10.73 -10.37
N GLY A 82 20.53 -10.75 -10.35
CA GLY A 82 19.69 -10.59 -11.52
C GLY A 82 19.75 -9.20 -12.13
N ARG A 83 19.54 -9.15 -13.43
CA ARG A 83 19.44 -7.89 -14.19
C ARG A 83 18.17 -7.11 -13.82
N PHE A 84 17.13 -7.83 -13.47
CA PHE A 84 15.84 -7.28 -13.03
C PHE A 84 15.52 -7.69 -11.61
N ILE A 85 14.80 -6.81 -10.92
CA ILE A 85 14.36 -7.01 -9.54
C ILE A 85 12.83 -6.97 -9.49
N SER A 86 12.26 -7.94 -8.79
CA SER A 86 10.88 -7.93 -8.31
C SER A 86 10.86 -8.16 -6.81
N TYR A 87 9.87 -7.63 -6.13
CA TYR A 87 9.65 -7.87 -4.71
C TYR A 87 8.37 -8.69 -4.51
N VAL A 88 8.35 -9.52 -3.48
CA VAL A 88 7.12 -10.16 -2.99
C VAL A 88 7.16 -10.07 -1.46
N ASP A 89 6.15 -9.47 -0.85
CA ASP A 89 6.09 -9.38 0.60
C ASP A 89 5.76 -10.76 1.21
N GLY A 90 6.37 -11.10 2.35
CA GLY A 90 6.38 -12.47 2.90
C GLY A 90 5.02 -13.01 3.34
N ASP A 91 4.00 -12.16 3.40
CA ASP A 91 2.60 -12.51 3.70
C ASP A 91 1.67 -12.52 2.48
N ASP A 92 2.22 -12.22 1.29
CA ASP A 92 1.50 -12.20 0.01
C ASP A 92 1.79 -13.46 -0.82
N TRP A 93 1.14 -13.58 -1.98
CA TRP A 93 1.40 -14.65 -2.94
C TRP A 93 1.15 -14.18 -4.37
N ILE A 94 1.68 -14.94 -5.36
CA ILE A 94 1.58 -14.61 -6.79
C ILE A 94 1.07 -15.82 -7.58
N GLU A 95 0.25 -15.57 -8.63
CA GLU A 95 -0.16 -16.60 -9.56
C GLU A 95 1.06 -17.11 -10.37
N GLU A 96 1.00 -18.34 -10.90
CA GLU A 96 2.16 -19.02 -11.52
C GLU A 96 2.76 -18.29 -12.72
N ASP A 97 2.01 -17.41 -13.36
CA ASP A 97 2.42 -16.65 -14.55
C ASP A 97 2.84 -15.20 -14.28
N PHE A 98 2.81 -14.74 -13.02
CA PHE A 98 3.04 -13.34 -12.69
C PHE A 98 4.40 -12.83 -13.19
N ILE A 99 5.51 -13.53 -12.86
CA ILE A 99 6.86 -13.12 -13.31
C ILE A 99 6.99 -13.27 -14.82
N GLN A 100 6.41 -14.32 -15.43
CA GLN A 100 6.42 -14.51 -16.89
C GLN A 100 5.78 -13.30 -17.59
N ASN A 101 4.60 -12.88 -17.15
CA ASN A 101 3.90 -11.72 -17.71
C ASN A 101 4.72 -10.43 -17.63
N LEU A 102 5.39 -10.19 -16.50
CA LEU A 102 6.25 -9.01 -16.33
C LEU A 102 7.46 -9.07 -17.29
N VAL A 103 8.09 -10.24 -17.40
CA VAL A 103 9.25 -10.44 -18.29
C VAL A 103 8.84 -10.33 -19.75
N ASP A 104 7.72 -10.90 -20.15
CA ASP A 104 7.22 -10.81 -21.53
C ASP A 104 6.97 -9.35 -21.94
N CYS A 105 6.35 -8.56 -21.07
CA CYS A 105 6.18 -7.13 -21.30
C CYS A 105 7.53 -6.41 -21.41
N GLN A 106 8.47 -6.72 -20.50
CA GLN A 106 9.81 -6.14 -20.53
C GLN A 106 10.55 -6.47 -21.83
N GLN A 107 10.54 -7.72 -22.25
CA GLN A 107 11.24 -8.16 -23.47
C GLN A 107 10.61 -7.59 -24.74
N LYS A 108 9.27 -7.62 -24.83
CA LYS A 108 8.53 -7.12 -26.00
C LYS A 108 8.77 -5.65 -26.27
N TYR A 109 8.82 -4.83 -25.21
CA TYR A 109 8.91 -3.38 -25.33
C TYR A 109 10.28 -2.83 -24.92
N ASN A 110 11.19 -3.68 -24.42
CA ASN A 110 12.52 -3.32 -23.89
C ASN A 110 12.46 -2.14 -22.90
N VAL A 111 11.53 -2.22 -21.94
CA VAL A 111 11.29 -1.14 -20.99
C VAL A 111 12.17 -1.24 -19.75
N ASP A 112 12.33 -0.11 -19.07
CA ASP A 112 13.08 0.00 -17.82
C ASP A 112 12.29 -0.51 -16.61
N ILE A 113 10.96 -0.33 -16.67
CA ILE A 113 10.03 -0.69 -15.59
C ILE A 113 8.77 -1.30 -16.21
N VAL A 114 8.29 -2.40 -15.63
CA VAL A 114 6.93 -2.90 -15.85
C VAL A 114 6.15 -2.70 -14.55
N ALA A 115 4.97 -2.09 -14.62
CA ALA A 115 4.06 -1.90 -13.48
C ALA A 115 2.76 -2.66 -13.74
N ALA A 116 2.44 -3.64 -12.91
CA ALA A 116 1.20 -4.41 -12.97
C ALA A 116 0.12 -3.84 -12.03
N GLY A 117 -1.09 -4.37 -12.11
CA GLY A 117 -2.12 -4.28 -11.09
C GLY A 117 -1.89 -5.28 -9.96
N PHE A 118 -2.94 -5.55 -9.19
CA PHE A 118 -2.92 -6.55 -8.12
C PHE A 118 -4.35 -6.97 -7.75
N ALA A 119 -4.48 -8.11 -7.11
CA ALA A 119 -5.68 -8.55 -6.42
C ALA A 119 -5.51 -8.29 -4.92
N LYS A 120 -6.54 -7.78 -4.27
CA LYS A 120 -6.61 -7.59 -2.82
C LYS A 120 -7.51 -8.67 -2.25
N ASP A 121 -6.92 -9.55 -1.46
CA ASP A 121 -7.62 -10.67 -0.85
C ASP A 121 -8.05 -10.32 0.57
N ILE A 122 -9.35 -10.47 0.86
CA ILE A 122 -9.94 -10.26 2.19
C ILE A 122 -10.82 -11.48 2.50
N GLY A 123 -10.35 -12.39 3.35
CA GLY A 123 -11.01 -13.68 3.57
C GLY A 123 -11.05 -14.49 2.26
N ASP A 124 -12.24 -14.87 1.82
CA ASP A 124 -12.47 -15.61 0.56
C ASP A 124 -12.74 -14.67 -0.64
N ASP A 125 -12.89 -13.37 -0.41
CA ASP A 125 -13.13 -12.39 -1.46
C ASP A 125 -11.84 -11.82 -2.03
N SER A 126 -11.83 -11.54 -3.34
CA SER A 126 -10.70 -10.94 -4.04
C SER A 126 -11.18 -9.79 -4.93
N GLU A 127 -10.66 -8.60 -4.72
CA GLU A 127 -10.94 -7.41 -5.52
C GLU A 127 -9.71 -7.04 -6.35
N ARG A 128 -9.90 -6.84 -7.67
CA ARG A 128 -8.80 -6.53 -8.60
C ARG A 128 -8.61 -5.03 -8.79
N PHE A 129 -7.36 -4.58 -8.72
CA PHE A 129 -6.95 -3.20 -8.87
C PHE A 129 -5.95 -3.04 -10.02
N THR A 130 -6.10 -1.95 -10.77
CA THR A 130 -5.18 -1.56 -11.83
C THR A 130 -4.59 -0.18 -11.56
N ASN A 131 -3.55 0.18 -12.30
CA ASN A 131 -3.07 1.56 -12.30
C ASN A 131 -4.15 2.48 -12.89
N VAL A 132 -4.23 3.71 -12.42
CA VAL A 132 -5.18 4.71 -12.93
C VAL A 132 -4.75 5.20 -14.32
N ILE A 133 -3.45 5.29 -14.55
CA ILE A 133 -2.90 5.55 -15.88
C ILE A 133 -3.10 4.29 -16.72
N SER A 134 -3.63 4.47 -17.92
CA SER A 134 -4.01 3.38 -18.83
C SER A 134 -2.87 2.43 -19.12
N SER A 135 -3.21 1.17 -19.39
CA SER A 135 -2.22 0.17 -19.84
C SER A 135 -1.56 0.58 -21.16
N GLY A 136 -0.31 0.20 -21.32
CA GLY A 136 0.45 0.46 -22.54
C GLY A 136 1.90 0.84 -22.32
N PHE A 137 2.58 1.09 -23.43
CA PHE A 137 3.98 1.51 -23.48
C PHE A 137 4.10 3.03 -23.40
N TYR A 138 4.99 3.51 -22.54
CA TYR A 138 5.32 4.92 -22.33
C TYR A 138 6.84 5.10 -22.50
N ASP A 139 7.25 5.75 -23.58
CA ASP A 139 8.61 6.28 -23.71
C ASP A 139 8.79 7.53 -22.81
N LYS A 140 9.99 8.08 -22.75
CA LYS A 140 10.28 9.25 -21.91
C LYS A 140 9.37 10.45 -22.23
N THR A 141 9.04 10.67 -23.47
CA THR A 141 8.19 11.79 -23.91
C THR A 141 6.76 11.61 -23.39
N ARG A 142 6.21 10.41 -23.55
CA ARG A 142 4.88 10.09 -23.01
C ARG A 142 4.88 10.05 -21.48
N MET A 143 5.95 9.57 -20.84
CA MET A 143 6.06 9.62 -19.38
C MET A 143 5.99 11.06 -18.86
N ILE A 144 6.69 11.99 -19.52
CA ILE A 144 6.66 13.41 -19.16
C ILE A 144 5.27 14.01 -19.34
N ALA A 145 4.59 13.68 -20.42
CA ALA A 145 3.30 14.28 -20.78
C ALA A 145 2.11 13.65 -20.03
N GLU A 146 2.12 12.33 -19.85
CA GLU A 146 0.94 11.56 -19.43
C GLU A 146 1.07 10.94 -18.03
N VAL A 147 2.31 10.63 -17.58
CA VAL A 147 2.55 9.94 -16.31
C VAL A 147 2.92 10.93 -15.19
N TYR A 148 3.96 11.71 -15.37
CA TYR A 148 4.51 12.58 -14.32
C TYR A 148 3.52 13.58 -13.74
N PRO A 149 2.61 14.23 -14.53
CA PRO A 149 1.66 15.19 -13.98
C PRO A 149 0.65 14.60 -12.99
N ARG A 150 0.54 13.27 -12.90
CA ARG A 150 -0.45 12.58 -12.07
C ARG A 150 0.01 11.23 -11.48
N MET A 151 1.33 10.95 -11.47
CA MET A 151 1.81 9.63 -11.05
C MET A 151 1.61 9.35 -9.56
N ILE A 152 1.75 10.38 -8.70
CA ILE A 152 1.57 10.24 -7.25
C ILE A 152 0.11 10.45 -6.86
N CYS A 153 -0.56 11.40 -7.51
CA CYS A 153 -1.95 11.73 -7.21
C CYS A 153 -2.69 12.08 -8.49
N ALA A 154 -3.51 11.16 -8.98
CA ALA A 154 -4.31 11.31 -10.20
C ALA A 154 -5.74 11.81 -9.93
N GLY A 155 -6.10 11.97 -8.66
CA GLY A 155 -7.45 12.33 -8.23
C GLY A 155 -7.51 12.59 -6.72
N PRO A 156 -8.46 11.99 -6.00
CA PRO A 156 -8.55 12.03 -4.55
C PRO A 156 -7.31 11.44 -3.85
N TYR A 157 -7.28 11.51 -2.51
CA TYR A 157 -6.18 10.95 -1.71
C TYR A 157 -5.95 9.47 -2.04
N PHE A 158 -4.67 9.07 -2.18
CA PHE A 158 -4.24 7.70 -2.51
C PHE A 158 -4.73 7.17 -3.85
N TYR A 159 -5.27 8.01 -4.73
CA TYR A 159 -5.60 7.64 -6.09
C TYR A 159 -4.35 7.78 -6.97
N PHE A 160 -3.46 6.79 -6.82
CA PHE A 160 -2.17 6.79 -7.51
C PHE A 160 -2.35 6.60 -9.01
N GLY A 161 -1.75 7.47 -9.80
CA GLY A 161 -1.68 7.29 -11.26
C GLY A 161 -0.93 6.02 -11.63
N VAL A 162 0.23 5.80 -10.97
CA VAL A 162 0.96 4.53 -10.96
C VAL A 162 0.94 4.01 -9.52
N CYS A 163 0.49 2.78 -9.30
CA CYS A 163 0.48 2.17 -7.98
C CYS A 163 1.84 2.35 -7.29
N SER A 164 1.83 2.82 -6.06
CA SER A 164 3.06 3.18 -5.33
C SER A 164 3.85 1.98 -4.81
N TYR A 165 3.29 0.78 -4.88
CA TYR A 165 3.87 -0.43 -4.33
C TYR A 165 5.06 -0.92 -5.15
N VAL A 166 6.13 -1.41 -4.49
CA VAL A 166 7.29 -2.00 -5.18
C VAL A 166 7.03 -3.43 -5.67
N TRP A 167 6.16 -4.17 -4.98
CA TRP A 167 5.94 -5.60 -5.19
C TRP A 167 5.14 -5.96 -6.46
N ASN A 168 4.40 -5.03 -7.05
CA ASN A 168 3.71 -5.26 -8.34
C ASN A 168 4.52 -4.82 -9.56
N LYS A 169 5.84 -4.83 -9.46
CA LYS A 169 6.71 -4.29 -10.51
C LYS A 169 7.92 -5.15 -10.84
N LEU A 170 8.41 -4.98 -12.05
CA LEU A 170 9.72 -5.43 -12.48
C LEU A 170 10.58 -4.22 -12.81
N PHE A 171 11.71 -4.09 -12.13
CA PHE A 171 12.64 -2.97 -12.29
C PHE A 171 13.96 -3.42 -12.90
N LYS A 172 14.56 -2.62 -13.78
CA LYS A 172 15.99 -2.75 -14.04
C LYS A 172 16.77 -2.47 -12.75
N LYS A 173 17.64 -3.40 -12.33
CA LYS A 173 18.43 -3.29 -11.11
C LYS A 173 19.25 -2.00 -11.04
N GLU A 174 19.90 -1.62 -12.14
CA GLU A 174 20.74 -0.42 -12.21
C GLU A 174 20.00 0.90 -11.89
N LEU A 175 18.71 0.99 -12.26
CA LEU A 175 17.88 2.16 -11.95
C LEU A 175 17.34 2.13 -10.52
N LEU A 176 17.01 0.93 -10.04
CA LEU A 176 16.44 0.72 -8.72
C LEU A 176 17.47 0.93 -7.61
N TYR A 177 18.71 0.46 -7.82
CA TYR A 177 19.73 0.31 -6.78
C TYR A 177 19.94 1.59 -5.98
N ASP A 178 20.31 2.68 -6.63
CA ASP A 178 20.58 3.94 -5.93
C ASP A 178 19.33 4.49 -5.23
N CYS A 179 18.14 4.33 -5.83
CA CYS A 179 16.90 4.82 -5.25
C CYS A 179 16.55 4.04 -3.98
N GLN A 180 16.63 2.71 -4.01
CA GLN A 180 16.36 1.87 -2.85
C GLN A 180 17.40 2.09 -1.74
N MET A 181 18.68 2.17 -2.10
CA MET A 181 19.76 2.37 -1.13
C MET A 181 19.71 3.75 -0.46
N ALA A 182 19.18 4.76 -1.14
CA ALA A 182 19.03 6.11 -0.58
C ALA A 182 17.89 6.28 0.41
N VAL A 183 16.94 5.35 0.47
CA VAL A 183 15.78 5.45 1.40
C VAL A 183 16.27 5.45 2.84
N ASP A 184 15.82 6.43 3.64
CA ASP A 184 16.14 6.49 5.07
C ASP A 184 15.41 5.36 5.82
N SER A 185 16.15 4.56 6.58
CA SER A 185 15.60 3.40 7.31
C SER A 185 14.59 3.78 8.42
N ARG A 186 14.54 5.05 8.82
CA ARG A 186 13.52 5.56 9.73
C ARG A 186 12.12 5.67 9.09
N ILE A 187 12.06 5.67 7.76
CA ILE A 187 10.79 5.72 7.02
C ILE A 187 10.12 4.34 7.12
N SER A 188 9.02 4.27 7.83
CA SER A 188 8.25 3.04 8.09
C SER A 188 6.79 3.14 7.61
N ILE A 189 6.44 4.24 6.93
CA ILE A 189 5.17 4.43 6.23
C ILE A 189 5.46 5.07 4.88
N GLY A 190 4.83 4.56 3.83
CA GLY A 190 5.03 5.08 2.47
C GLY A 190 6.45 4.90 1.92
N GLU A 191 7.22 3.96 2.45
CA GLU A 191 8.59 3.63 2.03
C GLU A 191 8.66 3.24 0.55
N ASP A 192 7.63 2.58 0.04
CA ASP A 192 7.48 2.22 -1.37
C ASP A 192 7.46 3.46 -2.28
N THR A 193 6.78 4.53 -1.85
CA THR A 193 6.73 5.80 -2.60
C THR A 193 8.10 6.43 -2.73
N CYS A 194 8.97 6.22 -1.72
CA CYS A 194 10.34 6.69 -1.71
C CYS A 194 11.24 5.99 -2.75
N VAL A 195 10.80 4.85 -3.25
CA VAL A 195 11.50 4.07 -4.28
C VAL A 195 10.85 4.27 -5.65
N VAL A 196 9.54 3.99 -5.75
CA VAL A 196 8.83 3.91 -7.02
C VAL A 196 8.88 5.24 -7.80
N PHE A 197 8.55 6.36 -7.16
CA PHE A 197 8.48 7.62 -7.87
C PHE A 197 9.85 8.19 -8.27
N PRO A 198 10.90 8.15 -7.44
CA PRO A 198 12.25 8.49 -7.89
C PRO A 198 12.77 7.60 -9.02
N VAL A 199 12.48 6.28 -8.99
CA VAL A 199 12.86 5.37 -10.08
C VAL A 199 12.13 5.73 -11.38
N LEU A 200 10.83 6.03 -11.33
CA LEU A 200 10.06 6.49 -12.48
C LEU A 200 10.63 7.76 -13.11
N LEU A 201 11.10 8.72 -12.30
CA LEU A 201 11.74 9.94 -12.82
C LEU A 201 13.07 9.66 -13.52
N LYS A 202 13.84 8.67 -13.06
CA LYS A 202 15.10 8.25 -13.70
C LYS A 202 14.87 7.39 -14.96
N ALA A 203 13.81 6.60 -15.01
CA ALA A 203 13.51 5.69 -16.11
C ALA A 203 13.29 6.42 -17.44
N ASN A 204 13.65 5.77 -18.55
CA ASN A 204 13.39 6.25 -19.91
C ASN A 204 12.16 5.63 -20.54
N SER A 205 11.67 4.53 -19.96
CA SER A 205 10.48 3.83 -20.46
C SER A 205 9.76 3.06 -19.34
N LEU A 206 8.44 2.97 -19.50
CA LEU A 206 7.53 2.29 -18.60
C LEU A 206 6.52 1.49 -19.43
N TYR A 207 6.19 0.28 -19.01
CA TYR A 207 5.00 -0.43 -19.46
C TYR A 207 4.03 -0.61 -18.31
N ILE A 208 2.79 -0.17 -18.48
CA ILE A 208 1.71 -0.43 -17.52
C ILE A 208 0.91 -1.63 -18.04
N SER A 209 0.89 -2.70 -17.25
CA SER A 209 0.19 -3.96 -17.53
C SER A 209 -1.15 -4.02 -16.84
N GLU A 210 -2.12 -4.68 -17.46
CA GLU A 210 -3.42 -5.00 -16.85
C GLU A 210 -3.38 -6.28 -15.99
N ASN A 211 -2.22 -6.96 -15.95
CA ASN A 211 -2.07 -8.16 -15.13
C ASN A 211 -2.33 -7.86 -13.65
N ASN A 212 -3.09 -8.73 -12.98
CA ASN A 212 -3.47 -8.60 -11.58
C ASN A 212 -3.13 -9.86 -10.76
N SER A 213 -2.14 -10.63 -11.23
CA SER A 213 -1.75 -11.92 -10.66
C SER A 213 -0.90 -11.81 -9.38
N TYR A 214 -0.71 -10.62 -8.81
CA TYR A 214 -0.16 -10.43 -7.48
C TYR A 214 -1.29 -10.32 -6.48
N HIS A 215 -1.26 -11.13 -5.41
CA HIS A 215 -2.28 -11.20 -4.37
C HIS A 215 -1.80 -10.56 -3.08
N TYR A 216 -2.30 -9.36 -2.80
CA TYR A 216 -2.09 -8.65 -1.55
C TYR A 216 -3.06 -9.17 -0.49
N TYR A 217 -2.55 -9.93 0.47
CA TYR A 217 -3.35 -10.52 1.55
C TYR A 217 -3.56 -9.55 2.70
N GLN A 218 -4.83 -9.13 2.91
CA GLN A 218 -5.15 -8.14 3.92
C GLN A 218 -5.45 -8.80 5.29
N LYS A 219 -4.48 -8.70 6.20
CA LYS A 219 -4.63 -9.18 7.59
C LYS A 219 -5.40 -8.18 8.48
N ALA A 220 -5.98 -8.71 9.58
CA ALA A 220 -6.55 -7.88 10.65
C ALA A 220 -5.52 -6.93 11.27
N TYR A 221 -4.28 -7.38 11.41
CA TYR A 221 -3.16 -6.68 12.04
C TYR A 221 -2.04 -6.43 11.02
N SER A 222 -2.23 -5.49 10.10
CA SER A 222 -1.13 -5.03 9.24
C SER A 222 -0.38 -3.86 9.88
N MET A 223 0.87 -3.60 9.46
CA MET A 223 1.66 -2.44 9.93
C MET A 223 0.93 -1.11 9.74
N LEU A 224 0.12 -1.00 8.69
CA LEU A 224 -0.69 0.20 8.42
C LEU A 224 -1.79 0.42 9.45
N LYS A 225 -2.23 -0.63 10.16
CA LYS A 225 -3.31 -0.57 11.16
C LYS A 225 -2.81 -0.23 12.57
N SER A 226 -1.50 -0.35 12.85
CA SER A 226 -0.92 0.04 14.13
C SER A 226 -0.62 1.54 14.16
N VAL A 227 -1.41 2.31 14.93
CA VAL A 227 -1.18 3.73 15.13
C VAL A 227 -0.41 3.90 16.45
N GLY A 228 0.78 4.49 16.36
CA GLY A 228 1.61 4.83 17.51
C GLY A 228 1.12 6.07 18.28
N SER A 229 1.96 6.64 19.16
CA SER A 229 1.64 7.94 19.77
C SER A 229 1.58 9.02 18.67
N LEU A 230 0.80 10.07 18.94
CA LEU A 230 0.61 11.19 17.99
C LEU A 230 1.96 11.78 17.52
N GLU A 231 2.89 11.98 18.46
CA GLU A 231 4.22 12.52 18.15
C GLU A 231 4.98 11.60 17.18
N LYS A 232 4.99 10.29 17.44
CA LYS A 232 5.65 9.31 16.56
C LYS A 232 5.04 9.27 15.16
N GLU A 233 3.71 9.37 15.06
CA GLU A 233 3.06 9.40 13.74
C GLU A 233 3.39 10.70 12.97
N LYS A 234 3.43 11.84 13.65
CA LYS A 234 3.88 13.12 13.06
C LYS A 234 5.33 13.06 12.58
N GLU A 235 6.22 12.46 13.37
CA GLU A 235 7.62 12.26 12.97
C GLU A 235 7.74 11.41 11.70
N LYS A 236 7.03 10.26 11.64
CA LYS A 236 7.05 9.38 10.46
C LYS A 236 6.61 10.12 9.19
N VAL A 237 5.49 10.86 9.26
CA VAL A 237 4.99 11.64 8.12
C VAL A 237 5.96 12.76 7.75
N THR A 238 6.61 13.40 8.73
CA THR A 238 7.61 14.43 8.50
C THR A 238 8.85 13.89 7.80
N TRP A 239 9.38 12.75 8.23
CA TRP A 239 10.51 12.11 7.55
C TRP A 239 10.19 11.73 6.11
N LEU A 240 9.02 11.14 5.87
CA LEU A 240 8.55 10.81 4.53
C LEU A 240 8.45 12.06 3.65
N ASN A 241 7.78 13.11 4.13
CA ASN A 241 7.61 14.36 3.39
C ASN A 241 8.95 14.99 3.02
N ASN A 242 9.88 15.09 3.99
CA ASN A 242 11.21 15.64 3.77
C ASN A 242 11.99 14.81 2.74
N TYR A 243 11.89 13.48 2.82
CA TYR A 243 12.56 12.59 1.86
C TYR A 243 12.02 12.79 0.44
N LEU A 244 10.69 12.74 0.25
CA LEU A 244 10.07 12.87 -1.06
C LEU A 244 10.42 14.22 -1.72
N ASN A 245 10.32 15.33 -0.96
CA ASN A 245 10.69 16.65 -1.47
C ASN A 245 12.19 16.73 -1.82
N LYS A 246 13.07 16.14 -1.02
CA LYS A 246 14.51 16.10 -1.30
C LYS A 246 14.83 15.22 -2.51
N ALA A 247 14.26 14.02 -2.59
CA ALA A 247 14.56 13.06 -3.65
C ALA A 247 14.06 13.51 -5.03
N MET A 248 13.01 14.32 -5.07
CA MET A 248 12.39 14.80 -6.32
C MET A 248 12.54 16.32 -6.53
N LYS A 249 13.45 16.99 -5.79
CA LYS A 249 13.62 18.46 -5.75
C LYS A 249 13.70 19.12 -7.13
N ASP A 250 14.40 18.49 -8.08
CA ASP A 250 14.66 19.07 -9.41
C ASP A 250 13.43 18.95 -10.35
N HIS A 251 12.34 18.32 -9.87
CA HIS A 251 11.12 18.05 -10.63
C HIS A 251 9.84 18.58 -9.98
N LEU A 252 9.91 19.14 -8.76
CA LEU A 252 8.74 19.55 -7.98
C LEU A 252 7.81 20.50 -8.74
N ASP A 253 8.37 21.57 -9.31
CA ASP A 253 7.61 22.58 -10.04
C ASP A 253 7.30 22.15 -11.48
N LYS A 254 8.25 21.45 -12.11
CA LYS A 254 8.21 21.11 -13.53
C LYS A 254 7.02 20.20 -13.92
N TYR A 255 6.61 19.30 -13.01
CA TYR A 255 5.55 18.31 -13.24
C TYR A 255 4.43 18.41 -12.21
N HIS A 256 4.33 19.54 -11.50
CA HIS A 256 3.41 19.72 -10.37
C HIS A 256 3.58 18.68 -9.26
N LEU A 257 4.77 18.06 -9.16
CA LEU A 257 5.02 17.00 -8.18
C LEU A 257 4.92 17.51 -6.74
N GLY A 258 5.31 18.74 -6.48
CA GLY A 258 5.16 19.35 -5.15
C GLY A 258 3.71 19.29 -4.65
N LYS A 259 2.74 19.66 -5.51
CA LYS A 259 1.30 19.58 -5.18
C LYS A 259 0.81 18.15 -5.03
N GLN A 260 1.34 17.21 -5.82
CA GLN A 260 0.98 15.78 -5.68
C GLN A 260 1.50 15.21 -4.36
N ILE A 261 2.76 15.55 -3.98
CA ILE A 261 3.36 15.15 -2.69
C ILE A 261 2.56 15.75 -1.54
N GLU A 262 2.27 17.05 -1.57
CA GLU A 262 1.47 17.76 -0.55
C GLU A 262 0.13 17.01 -0.33
N ARG A 263 -0.59 16.72 -1.42
CA ARG A 263 -1.88 16.01 -1.36
C ARG A 263 -1.74 14.59 -0.80
N TYR A 264 -0.69 13.86 -1.17
CA TYR A 264 -0.41 12.53 -0.62
C TYR A 264 -0.12 12.60 0.89
N ILE A 265 0.70 13.55 1.31
CA ILE A 265 1.05 13.77 2.72
C ILE A 265 -0.18 14.20 3.53
N ASP A 266 -1.04 15.06 2.98
CA ASP A 266 -2.29 15.45 3.65
C ASP A 266 -3.24 14.26 3.84
N GLY A 267 -3.31 13.36 2.86
CA GLY A 267 -4.02 12.10 3.01
C GLY A 267 -3.47 11.26 4.17
N LEU A 268 -2.14 11.16 4.28
CA LEU A 268 -1.50 10.45 5.41
C LEU A 268 -1.75 11.15 6.75
N LYS A 269 -1.70 12.48 6.82
CA LYS A 269 -2.03 13.25 8.03
C LYS A 269 -3.46 12.95 8.49
N ILE A 270 -4.42 12.91 7.56
CA ILE A 270 -5.82 12.57 7.86
C ILE A 270 -5.90 11.15 8.44
N ILE A 271 -5.30 10.16 7.77
CA ILE A 271 -5.39 8.76 8.19
C ILE A 271 -4.66 8.53 9.51
N ARG A 272 -3.44 9.05 9.66
CA ARG A 272 -2.56 8.70 10.80
C ARG A 272 -2.87 9.48 12.07
N TYR A 273 -3.35 10.71 11.97
CA TYR A 273 -3.62 11.52 13.15
C TYR A 273 -4.75 12.54 13.01
N GLY A 274 -5.51 12.48 11.91
CA GLY A 274 -6.75 13.24 11.75
C GLY A 274 -6.56 14.75 11.58
N GLU A 275 -5.41 15.22 11.07
CA GLU A 275 -5.17 16.64 10.81
C GLU A 275 -5.22 16.92 9.30
N LYS A 276 -5.85 18.05 8.91
CA LYS A 276 -5.89 18.56 7.54
C LYS A 276 -5.51 20.05 7.57
N GLU A 277 -4.41 20.42 6.93
CA GLU A 277 -3.92 21.82 6.97
C GLU A 277 -4.66 22.78 6.00
N THR A 278 -5.26 22.30 4.92
CA THR A 278 -5.60 23.14 3.77
C THR A 278 -7.08 23.19 3.37
N SER A 279 -8.03 22.69 4.16
CA SER A 279 -9.45 22.77 3.79
C SER A 279 -10.30 23.57 4.78
N PRO A 280 -11.09 24.55 4.31
CA PRO A 280 -12.05 25.26 5.14
C PRO A 280 -13.24 24.40 5.61
N ARG A 281 -13.29 23.12 5.27
CA ARG A 281 -14.33 22.16 5.69
C ARG A 281 -13.71 21.02 6.51
N ASN A 282 -13.17 21.35 7.70
CA ASN A 282 -12.73 20.36 8.70
C ASN A 282 -13.92 19.80 9.49
N HIS A 283 -14.92 19.25 8.82
CA HIS A 283 -16.13 18.73 9.50
C HIS A 283 -15.87 17.53 10.43
N LEU A 284 -14.75 16.80 10.26
CA LEU A 284 -14.38 15.70 11.17
C LEU A 284 -14.04 16.18 12.59
N PHE A 285 -13.67 17.44 12.76
CA PHE A 285 -13.25 18.01 14.04
C PHE A 285 -14.27 18.99 14.64
N ASP A 286 -15.34 19.29 13.91
CA ASP A 286 -16.51 20.03 14.46
C ASP A 286 -17.40 19.11 15.31
N VAL A 287 -16.97 17.88 15.59
CA VAL A 287 -17.68 16.94 16.46
C VAL A 287 -17.50 17.36 17.91
N ALA A 288 -18.60 17.71 18.55
CA ALA A 288 -18.57 18.03 19.98
C ALA A 288 -18.31 16.76 20.83
N PRO A 289 -17.65 16.89 22.00
CA PRO A 289 -17.43 15.74 22.87
C PRO A 289 -18.72 15.01 23.30
N THR A 290 -19.85 15.69 23.24
CA THR A 290 -21.18 15.16 23.55
C THR A 290 -21.86 14.45 22.40
N ASP A 291 -21.38 14.60 21.17
CA ASP A 291 -22.01 14.02 19.98
C ASP A 291 -21.87 12.51 19.95
N ARG A 292 -22.93 11.84 19.52
CA ARG A 292 -22.95 10.41 19.23
C ARG A 292 -22.53 10.23 17.79
N VAL A 293 -21.44 9.50 17.60
CA VAL A 293 -20.83 9.34 16.28
C VAL A 293 -20.91 7.90 15.80
N ALA A 294 -21.40 7.71 14.60
CA ALA A 294 -21.30 6.45 13.87
C ALA A 294 -20.16 6.52 12.85
N ILE A 295 -19.50 5.39 12.57
CA ILE A 295 -18.45 5.27 11.52
C ILE A 295 -18.93 4.27 10.49
N PHE A 296 -18.83 4.63 9.20
CA PHE A 296 -19.18 3.76 8.11
C PHE A 296 -17.95 3.48 7.24
N SER A 297 -17.43 2.33 7.33
CA SER A 297 -16.37 1.53 6.70
C SER A 297 -15.51 0.85 7.78
N GLY A 298 -15.32 -0.47 7.66
CA GLY A 298 -14.44 -1.29 8.52
C GLY A 298 -13.00 -1.36 8.00
N GLY A 299 -12.74 -0.80 6.82
CA GLY A 299 -11.42 -0.75 6.20
C GLY A 299 -10.42 0.08 7.00
N ILE A 300 -9.17 0.20 6.47
CA ILE A 300 -8.05 0.83 7.17
C ILE A 300 -8.34 2.27 7.62
N VAL A 301 -9.04 3.04 6.78
CA VAL A 301 -9.44 4.43 7.11
C VAL A 301 -10.41 4.43 8.28
N GLY A 302 -11.42 3.55 8.25
CA GLY A 302 -12.40 3.41 9.34
C GLY A 302 -11.75 2.99 10.65
N GLN A 303 -10.81 2.06 10.63
CA GLN A 303 -10.07 1.61 11.82
C GLN A 303 -9.24 2.74 12.42
N ASN A 304 -8.58 3.54 11.58
CA ASN A 304 -7.80 4.68 12.05
C ASN A 304 -8.70 5.79 12.60
N ILE A 305 -9.81 6.11 11.94
CA ILE A 305 -10.82 7.07 12.45
C ILE A 305 -11.38 6.60 13.79
N TYR A 306 -11.74 5.31 13.91
CA TYR A 306 -12.19 4.74 15.18
C TYR A 306 -11.16 4.94 16.30
N SER A 307 -9.89 4.60 16.01
CA SER A 307 -8.80 4.74 16.96
C SER A 307 -8.54 6.20 17.37
N ILE A 308 -8.62 7.13 16.42
CA ILE A 308 -8.46 8.56 16.68
C ILE A 308 -9.60 9.07 17.58
N PHE A 309 -10.85 8.74 17.26
CA PHE A 309 -12.01 9.19 18.03
C PHE A 309 -11.98 8.61 19.45
N ALA A 310 -11.66 7.31 19.57
CA ALA A 310 -11.54 6.67 20.88
C ALA A 310 -10.41 7.25 21.73
N SER A 311 -9.22 7.49 21.14
CA SER A 311 -8.05 7.99 21.88
C SER A 311 -8.15 9.46 22.25
N LYS A 312 -8.69 10.30 21.36
CA LYS A 312 -8.86 11.75 21.58
C LYS A 312 -10.18 12.11 22.25
N LYS A 313 -11.05 11.13 22.54
CA LYS A 313 -12.40 11.34 23.08
C LYS A 313 -13.23 12.34 22.26
N ILE A 314 -13.16 12.21 20.94
CA ILE A 314 -13.93 13.00 19.99
C ILE A 314 -15.31 12.35 19.88
N GLY A 315 -16.29 12.91 20.60
CA GLY A 315 -17.64 12.35 20.68
C GLY A 315 -17.70 10.96 21.37
N THR A 316 -18.86 10.36 21.31
CA THR A 316 -19.10 8.97 21.75
C THR A 316 -19.40 8.09 20.55
N ILE A 317 -18.55 7.08 20.28
CA ILE A 317 -18.78 6.14 19.17
C ILE A 317 -19.96 5.23 19.55
N THR A 318 -21.08 5.35 18.83
CA THR A 318 -22.31 4.56 19.06
C THR A 318 -22.51 3.43 18.07
N GLY A 319 -21.81 3.49 16.91
CA GLY A 319 -21.87 2.44 15.91
C GLY A 319 -20.64 2.46 15.00
N TRP A 320 -20.28 1.28 14.49
CA TRP A 320 -19.25 1.13 13.47
C TRP A 320 -19.73 0.10 12.46
N PHE A 321 -19.94 0.48 11.20
CA PHE A 321 -20.69 -0.29 10.23
C PHE A 321 -19.84 -0.59 8.98
N ASP A 322 -20.02 -1.80 8.43
CA ASP A 322 -19.49 -2.18 7.13
C ASP A 322 -20.38 -3.26 6.50
N ARG A 323 -20.33 -3.38 5.15
CA ARG A 323 -21.02 -4.45 4.43
C ARG A 323 -20.42 -5.81 4.74
N ASP A 324 -19.08 -5.84 4.91
CA ASP A 324 -18.29 -7.02 5.19
C ASP A 324 -18.02 -7.18 6.70
N ALA A 325 -19.00 -6.77 7.53
CA ALA A 325 -18.86 -6.73 9.00
C ALA A 325 -18.44 -8.08 9.60
N GLU A 326 -18.86 -9.20 9.03
CA GLU A 326 -18.49 -10.55 9.49
C GLU A 326 -16.98 -10.79 9.37
N ILE A 327 -16.37 -10.37 8.26
CA ILE A 327 -14.94 -10.49 8.02
C ILE A 327 -14.17 -9.68 9.08
N TYR A 328 -14.61 -8.46 9.34
CA TYR A 328 -13.95 -7.60 10.35
C TYR A 328 -14.17 -8.11 11.78
N ARG A 329 -15.34 -8.68 12.10
CA ARG A 329 -15.58 -9.34 13.41
C ARG A 329 -14.71 -10.57 13.61
N ALA A 330 -14.51 -11.39 12.58
CA ALA A 330 -13.57 -12.51 12.62
C ALA A 330 -12.13 -12.06 12.94
N GLN A 331 -11.80 -10.81 12.62
CA GLN A 331 -10.54 -10.15 12.93
C GLN A 331 -10.52 -9.45 14.31
N GLY A 332 -11.55 -9.63 15.14
CA GLY A 332 -11.65 -9.05 16.49
C GLY A 332 -12.12 -7.59 16.52
N LEU A 333 -12.56 -7.02 15.39
CA LEU A 333 -13.10 -5.65 15.35
C LEU A 333 -14.58 -5.62 15.71
N LYS A 334 -15.05 -4.52 16.31
CA LYS A 334 -16.44 -4.36 16.74
C LYS A 334 -17.32 -3.75 15.63
N VAL A 335 -17.19 -4.27 14.40
CA VAL A 335 -17.94 -3.79 13.24
C VAL A 335 -19.32 -4.45 13.18
N GLN A 336 -20.35 -3.65 12.95
CA GLN A 336 -21.75 -4.04 12.87
C GLN A 336 -22.19 -4.12 11.42
N ASN A 337 -23.25 -4.87 11.13
CA ASN A 337 -23.84 -4.94 9.80
C ASN A 337 -24.51 -3.60 9.44
N ILE A 338 -24.56 -3.29 8.14
CA ILE A 338 -25.17 -2.03 7.66
C ILE A 338 -26.68 -1.98 7.93
N GLU A 339 -27.36 -3.12 8.11
CA GLU A 339 -28.77 -3.24 8.47
C GLU A 339 -29.07 -2.73 9.89
N ASP A 340 -28.03 -2.52 10.71
CA ASP A 340 -28.16 -1.98 12.05
C ASP A 340 -28.06 -0.45 12.10
N ILE A 341 -27.66 0.20 10.99
CA ILE A 341 -27.59 1.66 10.88
C ILE A 341 -28.92 2.33 11.29
N PRO A 342 -30.10 1.91 10.76
CA PRO A 342 -31.38 2.54 11.13
C PRO A 342 -31.80 2.32 12.58
N LYS A 343 -31.21 1.33 13.26
CA LYS A 343 -31.51 0.97 14.65
C LYS A 343 -30.59 1.67 15.65
N THR A 344 -29.56 2.33 15.16
CA THR A 344 -28.52 2.97 15.98
C THR A 344 -28.77 4.46 16.07
N GLU A 345 -28.81 4.99 17.28
CA GLU A 345 -28.90 6.43 17.50
C GLU A 345 -27.53 7.10 17.35
N PHE A 346 -27.45 8.09 16.46
CA PHE A 346 -26.27 8.94 16.28
C PHE A 346 -26.68 10.36 15.83
N ASP A 347 -25.81 11.30 16.13
CA ASP A 347 -25.95 12.68 15.72
C ASP A 347 -25.22 12.90 14.39
N LEU A 348 -24.09 12.21 14.19
CA LEU A 348 -23.29 12.22 12.96
C LEU A 348 -22.88 10.82 12.55
N ILE A 349 -22.79 10.58 11.24
CA ILE A 349 -22.18 9.37 10.64
C ILE A 349 -21.05 9.75 9.69
N VAL A 350 -19.85 9.25 9.98
CA VAL A 350 -18.65 9.54 9.20
C VAL A 350 -18.43 8.43 8.16
N ILE A 351 -18.47 8.79 6.88
CA ILE A 351 -18.06 7.87 5.81
C ILE A 351 -16.54 7.87 5.75
N ALA A 352 -15.95 6.81 6.28
CA ALA A 352 -14.52 6.66 6.43
C ALA A 352 -13.84 6.05 5.18
N ASN A 353 -14.02 6.71 4.04
CA ASN A 353 -13.43 6.37 2.74
C ASN A 353 -12.75 7.61 2.15
N LEU A 354 -11.69 7.39 1.36
CA LEU A 354 -10.90 8.44 0.71
C LEU A 354 -11.01 8.40 -0.84
N ASP A 355 -11.97 7.66 -1.37
CA ASP A 355 -12.27 7.60 -2.78
C ASP A 355 -13.77 7.90 -3.04
N GLU A 356 -14.03 8.66 -4.10
CA GLU A 356 -15.38 9.09 -4.45
C GLU A 356 -16.33 7.93 -4.77
N THR A 357 -15.81 6.83 -5.35
CA THR A 357 -16.64 5.67 -5.71
C THR A 357 -17.18 4.99 -4.46
N SER A 358 -16.34 4.72 -3.48
CA SER A 358 -16.74 4.14 -2.19
C SER A 358 -17.64 5.09 -1.39
N ILE A 359 -17.33 6.39 -1.39
CA ILE A 359 -18.17 7.40 -0.74
C ILE A 359 -19.56 7.40 -1.36
N ASN A 360 -19.67 7.45 -2.70
CA ASN A 360 -20.96 7.46 -3.40
C ASN A 360 -21.75 6.17 -3.17
N LYS A 361 -21.08 4.99 -3.15
CA LYS A 361 -21.73 3.72 -2.79
C LYS A 361 -22.29 3.76 -1.37
N ASN A 362 -21.57 4.33 -0.42
CA ASN A 362 -21.99 4.42 0.97
C ASN A 362 -23.08 5.48 1.17
N LEU A 363 -23.01 6.62 0.49
CA LEU A 363 -24.09 7.61 0.44
C LEU A 363 -25.41 7.00 -0.07
N ALA A 364 -25.34 6.18 -1.13
CA ALA A 364 -26.50 5.49 -1.66
C ALA A 364 -27.16 4.54 -0.62
N VAL A 365 -26.33 3.86 0.19
CA VAL A 365 -26.84 3.02 1.30
C VAL A 365 -27.52 3.87 2.37
N LEU A 366 -26.89 4.96 2.81
CA LEU A 366 -27.45 5.85 3.83
C LEU A 366 -28.78 6.48 3.36
N ASN A 367 -28.83 6.91 2.08
CA ASN A 367 -30.07 7.40 1.47
C ASN A 367 -31.18 6.34 1.44
N LYS A 368 -30.85 5.09 1.12
CA LYS A 368 -31.80 3.98 1.14
C LYS A 368 -32.41 3.76 2.53
N TYR A 369 -31.62 4.00 3.59
CA TYR A 369 -32.08 3.90 4.98
C TYR A 369 -32.72 5.20 5.49
N GLY A 370 -32.87 6.23 4.68
CA GLY A 370 -33.52 7.49 5.04
C GLY A 370 -32.70 8.34 6.02
N ILE A 371 -31.39 8.17 6.05
CA ILE A 371 -30.52 8.96 6.92
C ILE A 371 -30.46 10.41 6.40
N ASP A 372 -30.71 11.38 7.27
CA ASP A 372 -30.64 12.80 6.97
C ASP A 372 -29.24 13.17 6.44
N PRO A 373 -29.10 13.72 5.21
CA PRO A 373 -27.82 14.15 4.67
C PRO A 373 -27.04 15.12 5.56
N LYS A 374 -27.74 15.89 6.41
CA LYS A 374 -27.09 16.81 7.36
C LYS A 374 -26.31 16.09 8.45
N LYS A 375 -26.62 14.83 8.71
CA LYS A 375 -25.90 13.97 9.67
C LYS A 375 -24.71 13.27 9.03
N VAL A 376 -24.53 13.36 7.72
CA VAL A 376 -23.49 12.61 6.98
C VAL A 376 -22.27 13.49 6.77
N VAL A 377 -21.12 13.01 7.20
CA VAL A 377 -19.82 13.65 7.01
C VAL A 377 -18.94 12.73 6.17
N SER A 378 -18.31 13.25 5.12
CA SER A 378 -17.31 12.53 4.34
C SER A 378 -15.92 13.15 4.51
N LEU A 379 -14.89 12.36 4.22
CA LEU A 379 -13.49 12.82 4.29
C LEU A 379 -13.04 13.61 3.06
N LEU A 380 -13.84 13.62 2.00
CA LEU A 380 -13.64 14.38 0.77
C LEU A 380 -14.57 15.57 0.67
#